data_de4a24a2b3629b4db94fa12abbf218fe
#
_entry.id   de4a24a2b3629b4db94fa12abbf218fe
#
_cell.length_a   1.000
_cell.length_b   1.000
_cell.length_c   1.000
_cell.angle_alpha   90.00
_cell.angle_beta   90.00
_cell.angle_gamma   90.00
#
_symmetry.space_group_name_H-M   'P 1'
#
loop_
_entity.id
_entity.type
_entity.pdbx_description
1 polymer ?
#
loop_
_entity_poly.entity_id
_entity_poly.type
_entity_poly.pdbx_seq_one_letter_code
_entity_poly.pdbx_strand_id
1 'polypeptide(L)'
;MMKRFYSQTTGVSYLEGIHRVMPADAREITEARYLEIIGNPVPDKVRSHDADGLPILIDPPPEDLEAQERAWRNCEIQRVQWIRDRHRDEQELSRPTAITPEQFAQLLHYMQALRDWPEQHEFPAEQFRPLQPDWIVEQVE
;
A
#
# COMPACT_ATOMS: atom_id res chain seq x y z
N MET A 1 13.69 24.31 34.25
CA MET A 1 13.63 23.22 33.24
C MET A 1 13.00 23.80 31.99
N MET A 2 13.57 23.55 30.83
CA MET A 2 13.01 24.02 29.56
C MET A 2 11.69 23.33 29.29
N LYS A 3 10.68 24.10 28.91
CA LYS A 3 9.40 23.54 28.50
C LYS A 3 9.43 22.99 27.09
N ARG A 4 8.75 21.88 26.89
CA ARG A 4 8.55 21.25 25.60
C ARG A 4 7.14 21.48 25.11
N PHE A 5 7.01 21.80 23.83
CA PHE A 5 5.72 22.00 23.14
C PHE A 5 5.63 21.01 21.98
N TYR A 6 4.41 20.66 21.62
CA TYR A 6 4.11 19.80 20.49
C TYR A 6 3.07 20.46 19.60
N SER A 7 3.26 20.37 18.30
CA SER A 7 2.28 20.84 17.31
C SER A 7 1.70 19.66 16.55
N GLN A 8 0.37 19.56 16.55
CA GLN A 8 -0.36 18.57 15.77
C GLN A 8 -0.17 18.78 14.27
N THR A 9 -0.17 20.06 13.83
CA THR A 9 -0.03 20.43 12.41
C THR A 9 1.29 19.97 11.83
N THR A 10 2.39 20.14 12.57
CA THR A 10 3.73 19.78 12.08
C THR A 10 4.16 18.37 12.51
N GLY A 11 3.52 17.79 13.53
CA GLY A 11 3.86 16.48 14.06
C GLY A 11 5.18 16.41 14.82
N VAL A 12 5.77 17.57 15.19
CA VAL A 12 7.06 17.64 15.86
C VAL A 12 6.99 18.41 17.17
N SER A 13 8.02 18.23 18.00
CA SER A 13 8.15 18.93 19.29
C SER A 13 9.15 20.09 19.21
N TYR A 14 8.90 21.09 20.04
CA TYR A 14 9.67 22.32 20.15
C TYR A 14 10.13 22.54 21.58
N LEU A 15 11.29 23.13 21.76
CA LEU A 15 11.84 23.48 23.09
C LEU A 15 11.86 24.99 23.25
N GLU A 16 11.30 25.46 24.35
CA GLU A 16 11.36 26.86 24.74
C GLU A 16 12.81 27.34 24.87
N GLY A 17 13.11 28.49 24.31
CA GLY A 17 14.46 29.06 24.32
C GLY A 17 15.40 28.56 23.21
N ILE A 18 15.07 27.45 22.54
CA ILE A 18 15.82 26.92 21.38
C ILE A 18 15.12 27.31 20.10
N HIS A 19 13.82 27.02 20.01
CA HIS A 19 13.03 27.35 18.84
C HIS A 19 12.39 28.73 19.02
N ARG A 20 12.83 29.69 18.22
CA ARG A 20 12.34 31.08 18.30
C ARG A 20 10.93 31.26 17.78
N VAL A 21 10.51 30.40 16.87
CA VAL A 21 9.18 30.42 16.27
C VAL A 21 8.56 29.03 16.45
N MET A 22 7.36 29.00 16.97
CA MET A 22 6.56 27.79 17.12
C MET A 22 5.22 27.96 16.41
N PRO A 23 4.62 26.88 15.86
CA PRO A 23 3.26 26.94 15.31
C PRO A 23 2.25 27.43 16.32
N ALA A 24 1.17 28.07 15.85
CA ALA A 24 0.13 28.62 16.70
C ALA A 24 -0.65 27.54 17.50
N ASP A 25 -0.64 26.32 17.01
CA ASP A 25 -1.25 25.15 17.65
C ASP A 25 -0.32 24.42 18.62
N ALA A 26 0.91 24.92 18.82
CA ALA A 26 1.86 24.29 19.74
C ALA A 26 1.34 24.33 21.19
N ARG A 27 1.26 23.16 21.82
CA ARG A 27 0.81 22.99 23.21
C ARG A 27 1.89 22.37 24.06
N GLU A 28 1.94 22.80 25.33
CA GLU A 28 2.90 22.23 26.31
C GLU A 28 2.69 20.72 26.46
N ILE A 29 3.78 19.95 26.38
CA ILE A 29 3.79 18.51 26.57
C ILE A 29 4.82 18.16 27.65
N THR A 30 4.46 17.22 28.55
CA THR A 30 5.40 16.75 29.57
C THR A 30 6.51 15.95 28.95
N GLU A 31 7.70 15.98 29.58
CA GLU A 31 8.84 15.16 29.12
C GLU A 31 8.51 13.66 29.17
N ALA A 32 7.76 13.22 30.19
CA ALA A 32 7.31 11.83 30.29
C ALA A 32 6.48 11.41 29.07
N ARG A 33 5.49 12.21 28.70
CA ARG A 33 4.65 11.94 27.51
C ARG A 33 5.46 11.97 26.21
N TYR A 34 6.38 12.92 26.11
CA TYR A 34 7.29 12.97 24.95
C TYR A 34 8.11 11.68 24.80
N LEU A 35 8.72 11.23 25.90
CA LEU A 35 9.54 10.00 25.88
C LEU A 35 8.71 8.77 25.56
N GLU A 36 7.52 8.65 26.13
CA GLU A 36 6.64 7.50 25.92
C GLU A 36 6.14 7.40 24.47
N ILE A 37 5.83 8.52 23.85
CA ILE A 37 5.12 8.53 22.55
C ILE A 37 6.03 8.82 21.37
N ILE A 38 7.07 9.64 21.57
CA ILE A 38 7.96 10.10 20.51
C ILE A 38 9.37 9.57 20.68
N GLY A 39 9.93 9.67 21.90
CA GLY A 39 11.31 9.28 22.17
C GLY A 39 11.52 7.77 22.13
N ASN A 40 10.65 7.01 22.79
CA ASN A 40 10.71 5.56 22.89
C ASN A 40 9.33 4.93 22.67
N PRO A 41 8.72 5.09 21.48
CA PRO A 41 7.37 4.58 21.24
C PRO A 41 7.32 3.05 21.38
N VAL A 42 6.21 2.56 21.94
CA VAL A 42 5.94 1.11 21.98
C VAL A 42 5.84 0.58 20.54
N PRO A 43 6.51 -0.55 20.22
CA PRO A 43 6.36 -1.19 18.91
C PRO A 43 4.91 -1.52 18.58
N ASP A 44 4.59 -1.59 17.28
CA ASP A 44 3.28 -1.95 16.74
C ASP A 44 2.14 -0.99 17.07
N LYS A 45 2.45 0.20 17.59
CA LYS A 45 1.48 1.29 17.76
C LYS A 45 1.74 2.39 16.74
N VAL A 46 0.70 3.10 16.38
CA VAL A 46 0.79 4.29 15.53
C VAL A 46 0.47 5.55 16.31
N ARG A 47 1.15 6.64 15.96
CA ARG A 47 0.91 7.92 16.61
C ARG A 47 -0.37 8.56 16.07
N SER A 48 -1.22 8.99 16.99
CA SER A 48 -2.42 9.77 16.73
C SER A 48 -2.46 10.98 17.67
N HIS A 49 -3.57 11.65 17.77
CA HIS A 49 -3.76 12.83 18.62
C HIS A 49 -5.02 12.70 19.46
N ASP A 50 -4.99 13.21 20.69
CA ASP A 50 -6.16 13.34 21.53
C ASP A 50 -6.98 14.59 21.15
N ALA A 51 -8.06 14.84 21.89
CA ALA A 51 -8.96 15.98 21.64
C ALA A 51 -8.26 17.35 21.80
N ASP A 52 -7.16 17.40 22.54
CA ASP A 52 -6.36 18.61 22.75
C ASP A 52 -5.24 18.79 21.74
N GLY A 53 -5.12 17.86 20.78
CA GLY A 53 -4.06 17.88 19.77
C GLY A 53 -2.71 17.38 20.27
N LEU A 54 -2.67 16.72 21.44
CA LEU A 54 -1.45 16.12 21.97
C LEU A 54 -1.26 14.68 21.44
N PRO A 55 -0.01 14.25 21.27
CA PRO A 55 0.28 12.94 20.69
C PRO A 55 -0.10 11.81 21.65
N ILE A 56 -0.70 10.77 21.09
CA ILE A 56 -1.02 9.49 21.74
C ILE A 56 -0.58 8.33 20.86
N LEU A 57 -0.44 7.14 21.44
CA LEU A 57 -0.27 5.90 20.69
C LEU A 57 -1.58 5.12 20.68
N ILE A 58 -1.99 4.69 19.52
CA ILE A 58 -3.19 3.86 19.33
C ILE A 58 -2.81 2.58 18.59
N ASP A 59 -3.68 1.57 18.65
CA ASP A 59 -3.56 0.43 17.75
C ASP A 59 -3.67 0.90 16.30
N PRO A 60 -2.88 0.34 15.37
CA PRO A 60 -3.05 0.66 13.96
C PRO A 60 -4.48 0.30 13.53
N PRO A 61 -5.07 1.08 12.61
CA PRO A 61 -6.38 0.73 12.07
C PRO A 61 -6.30 -0.66 11.42
N PRO A 62 -7.37 -1.45 11.45
CA PRO A 62 -7.40 -2.74 10.78
C PRO A 62 -7.03 -2.59 9.30
N GLU A 63 -6.23 -3.54 8.80
CA GLU A 63 -5.83 -3.55 7.39
C GLU A 63 -7.06 -3.71 6.50
N ASP A 64 -7.15 -2.89 5.48
CA ASP A 64 -8.15 -3.05 4.42
C ASP A 64 -7.66 -4.11 3.43
N LEU A 65 -7.93 -5.38 3.76
CA LEU A 65 -7.53 -6.53 2.94
C LEU A 65 -8.15 -6.49 1.54
N GLU A 66 -9.36 -5.97 1.41
CA GLU A 66 -10.01 -5.83 0.10
C GLU A 66 -9.29 -4.80 -0.78
N ALA A 67 -8.90 -3.65 -0.22
CA ALA A 67 -8.14 -2.64 -0.95
C ALA A 67 -6.75 -3.16 -1.35
N GLN A 68 -6.07 -3.86 -0.45
CA GLN A 68 -4.78 -4.50 -0.74
C GLN A 68 -4.90 -5.53 -1.86
N GLU A 69 -5.91 -6.37 -1.81
CA GLU A 69 -6.13 -7.42 -2.79
C GLU A 69 -6.53 -6.85 -4.17
N ARG A 70 -7.31 -5.76 -4.21
CA ARG A 70 -7.60 -5.04 -5.46
C ARG A 70 -6.32 -4.41 -6.05
N ALA A 71 -5.46 -3.85 -5.21
CA ALA A 71 -4.18 -3.30 -5.65
C ALA A 71 -3.28 -4.40 -6.23
N TRP A 72 -3.16 -5.54 -5.56
CA TRP A 72 -2.44 -6.71 -6.09
C TRP A 72 -3.00 -7.13 -7.46
N ARG A 73 -4.31 -7.32 -7.58
CA ARG A 73 -4.97 -7.68 -8.84
C ARG A 73 -4.66 -6.71 -9.98
N ASN A 74 -4.71 -5.40 -9.70
CA ASN A 74 -4.41 -4.38 -10.69
C ASN A 74 -2.96 -4.43 -11.15
N CYS A 75 -2.01 -4.62 -10.23
CA CYS A 75 -0.60 -4.81 -10.55
C CYS A 75 -0.39 -6.08 -11.39
N GLU A 76 -1.08 -7.16 -11.07
CA GLU A 76 -0.97 -8.43 -11.78
C GLU A 76 -1.49 -8.32 -13.23
N ILE A 77 -2.63 -7.65 -13.44
CA ILE A 77 -3.13 -7.36 -14.79
C ILE A 77 -2.10 -6.55 -15.59
N GLN A 78 -1.54 -5.48 -15.02
CA GLN A 78 -0.53 -4.65 -15.67
C GLN A 78 0.72 -5.45 -16.03
N ARG A 79 1.14 -6.35 -15.12
CA ARG A 79 2.33 -7.18 -15.31
C ARG A 79 2.24 -8.08 -16.54
N VAL A 80 1.06 -8.59 -16.87
CA VAL A 80 0.87 -9.53 -18.00
C VAL A 80 0.28 -8.88 -19.26
N GLN A 81 -0.25 -7.68 -19.15
CA GLN A 81 -0.93 -7.00 -20.26
C GLN A 81 -0.06 -6.81 -21.51
N TRP A 82 1.22 -6.52 -21.34
CA TRP A 82 2.14 -6.32 -22.45
C TRP A 82 2.34 -7.59 -23.29
N ILE A 83 2.21 -8.79 -22.70
CA ILE A 83 2.28 -10.07 -23.43
C ILE A 83 1.12 -10.15 -24.42
N ARG A 84 -0.09 -9.79 -23.96
CA ARG A 84 -1.28 -9.72 -24.81
C ARG A 84 -1.10 -8.70 -25.96
N ASP A 85 -0.62 -7.52 -25.62
CA ASP A 85 -0.47 -6.43 -26.59
C ASP A 85 0.58 -6.81 -27.63
N ARG A 86 1.73 -7.36 -27.22
CA ARG A 86 2.75 -7.88 -28.16
C ARG A 86 2.18 -8.95 -29.10
N HIS A 87 1.44 -9.92 -28.57
CA HIS A 87 0.85 -10.97 -29.40
C HIS A 87 -0.09 -10.41 -30.48
N ARG A 88 -0.90 -9.43 -30.11
CA ARG A 88 -1.80 -8.73 -31.06
C ARG A 88 -1.02 -7.96 -32.12
N ASP A 89 0.02 -7.24 -31.73
CA ASP A 89 0.87 -6.51 -32.66
C ASP A 89 1.58 -7.47 -33.65
N GLU A 90 2.08 -8.59 -33.18
CA GLU A 90 2.70 -9.64 -34.02
C GLU A 90 1.68 -10.20 -35.04
N GLN A 91 0.43 -10.43 -34.61
CA GLN A 91 -0.64 -10.88 -35.51
C GLN A 91 -1.00 -9.80 -36.56
N GLU A 92 -1.18 -8.56 -36.14
CA GLU A 92 -1.48 -7.45 -37.05
C GLU A 92 -0.37 -7.22 -38.09
N LEU A 93 0.88 -7.44 -37.69
CA LEU A 93 2.05 -7.35 -38.55
C LEU A 93 2.29 -8.60 -39.40
N SER A 94 1.45 -9.64 -39.27
CA SER A 94 1.63 -10.95 -39.92
C SER A 94 2.98 -11.58 -39.61
N ARG A 95 3.47 -11.41 -38.39
CA ARG A 95 4.73 -11.97 -37.88
C ARG A 95 4.49 -13.27 -37.12
N PRO A 96 5.52 -14.14 -36.99
CA PRO A 96 5.47 -15.22 -36.01
C PRO A 96 5.25 -14.68 -34.61
N THR A 97 4.32 -15.29 -33.86
CA THR A 97 4.00 -14.88 -32.50
C THR A 97 4.96 -15.52 -31.50
N ALA A 98 5.38 -14.77 -30.48
CA ALA A 98 6.25 -15.26 -29.42
C ALA A 98 5.59 -16.31 -28.52
N ILE A 99 4.25 -16.28 -28.42
CA ILE A 99 3.45 -17.28 -27.71
C ILE A 99 2.49 -17.97 -28.70
N THR A 100 2.10 -19.19 -28.37
CA THR A 100 1.16 -19.96 -29.19
C THR A 100 -0.27 -19.44 -29.05
N PRO A 101 -1.18 -19.76 -30.01
CA PRO A 101 -2.60 -19.42 -29.87
C PRO A 101 -3.23 -19.99 -28.60
N GLU A 102 -2.83 -21.18 -28.16
CA GLU A 102 -3.28 -21.81 -26.93
C GLU A 102 -2.81 -21.06 -25.70
N GLN A 103 -1.54 -20.63 -25.69
CA GLN A 103 -0.99 -19.77 -24.62
C GLN A 103 -1.71 -18.43 -24.57
N PHE A 104 -1.98 -17.83 -25.70
CA PHE A 104 -2.74 -16.58 -25.76
C PHE A 104 -4.14 -16.72 -25.20
N ALA A 105 -4.85 -17.81 -25.53
CA ALA A 105 -6.16 -18.11 -24.95
C ALA A 105 -6.08 -18.29 -23.41
N GLN A 106 -5.07 -19.00 -22.91
CA GLN A 106 -4.83 -19.14 -21.46
C GLN A 106 -4.57 -17.79 -20.80
N LEU A 107 -3.81 -16.92 -21.42
CA LEU A 107 -3.56 -15.57 -20.93
C LEU A 107 -4.85 -14.74 -20.82
N LEU A 108 -5.70 -14.78 -21.84
CA LEU A 108 -6.98 -14.08 -21.81
C LEU A 108 -7.92 -14.61 -20.72
N HIS A 109 -7.98 -15.92 -20.51
CA HIS A 109 -8.74 -16.53 -19.43
C HIS A 109 -8.20 -16.10 -18.05
N TYR A 110 -6.89 -16.09 -17.89
CA TYR A 110 -6.25 -15.62 -16.65
C TYR A 110 -6.55 -14.16 -16.36
N MET A 111 -6.40 -13.28 -17.36
CA MET A 111 -6.71 -11.86 -17.21
C MET A 111 -8.20 -11.62 -16.89
N GLN A 112 -9.09 -12.41 -17.47
CA GLN A 112 -10.52 -12.32 -17.14
C GLN A 112 -10.80 -12.80 -15.74
N ALA A 113 -10.20 -13.91 -15.30
CA ALA A 113 -10.31 -14.39 -13.93
C ALA A 113 -9.82 -13.33 -12.90
N LEU A 114 -8.74 -12.60 -13.22
CA LEU A 114 -8.27 -11.49 -12.38
C LEU A 114 -9.29 -10.35 -12.31
N ARG A 115 -9.96 -10.02 -13.42
CA ARG A 115 -11.01 -8.98 -13.42
C ARG A 115 -12.23 -9.38 -12.60
N ASP A 116 -12.61 -10.66 -12.66
CA ASP A 116 -13.76 -11.20 -11.95
C ASP A 116 -13.44 -11.50 -10.47
N TRP A 117 -12.16 -11.54 -10.09
CA TRP A 117 -11.69 -11.92 -8.76
C TRP A 117 -12.38 -11.18 -7.61
N PRO A 118 -12.57 -9.83 -7.65
CA PRO A 118 -13.24 -9.11 -6.56
C PRO A 118 -14.73 -9.49 -6.36
N GLU A 119 -15.34 -10.16 -7.32
CA GLU A 119 -16.75 -10.61 -7.25
C GLU A 119 -16.89 -12.05 -6.78
N GLN A 120 -15.76 -12.76 -6.59
CA GLN A 120 -15.78 -14.15 -6.12
C GLN A 120 -16.06 -14.22 -4.62
N HIS A 121 -16.70 -15.31 -4.21
CA HIS A 121 -17.07 -15.53 -2.80
C HIS A 121 -15.85 -15.55 -1.87
N GLU A 122 -14.73 -16.09 -2.34
CA GLU A 122 -13.50 -16.24 -1.59
C GLU A 122 -12.67 -14.96 -1.48
N PHE A 123 -13.03 -13.92 -2.23
CA PHE A 123 -12.35 -12.62 -2.15
C PHE A 123 -12.51 -12.03 -0.74
N PRO A 124 -11.47 -11.47 -0.13
CA PRO A 124 -10.10 -11.19 -0.60
C PRO A 124 -9.03 -12.22 -0.15
N ALA A 125 -9.41 -13.46 0.09
CA ALA A 125 -8.50 -14.49 0.60
C ALA A 125 -7.45 -14.90 -0.46
N GLU A 126 -6.17 -14.56 -0.23
CA GLU A 126 -5.10 -14.69 -1.24
C GLU A 126 -4.84 -16.13 -1.70
N GLN A 127 -5.14 -17.15 -0.86
CA GLN A 127 -4.99 -18.55 -1.23
C GLN A 127 -5.93 -18.99 -2.36
N PHE A 128 -6.96 -18.18 -2.66
CA PHE A 128 -7.93 -18.45 -3.74
C PHE A 128 -7.74 -17.55 -4.97
N ARG A 129 -6.63 -16.81 -5.03
CA ARG A 129 -6.29 -16.00 -6.20
C ARG A 129 -6.30 -16.82 -7.48
N PRO A 130 -6.71 -16.26 -8.62
CA PRO A 130 -6.56 -16.93 -9.91
C PRO A 130 -5.13 -17.42 -10.13
N LEU A 131 -5.00 -18.65 -10.62
CA LEU A 131 -3.69 -19.26 -10.89
C LEU A 131 -3.18 -18.81 -12.25
N GLN A 132 -1.97 -18.27 -12.28
CA GLN A 132 -1.34 -17.89 -13.53
C GLN A 132 -0.86 -19.16 -14.27
N PRO A 133 -0.96 -19.18 -15.63
CA PRO A 133 -0.31 -20.20 -16.43
C PRO A 133 1.22 -20.23 -16.20
N ASP A 134 1.80 -21.43 -16.07
CA ASP A 134 3.22 -21.61 -15.70
C ASP A 134 4.19 -20.93 -16.67
N TRP A 135 3.87 -20.93 -17.95
CA TRP A 135 4.72 -20.36 -19.00
C TRP A 135 4.86 -18.83 -18.93
N ILE A 136 3.96 -18.13 -18.20
CA ILE A 136 4.03 -16.67 -18.08
C ILE A 136 5.30 -16.21 -17.37
N VAL A 137 5.81 -16.98 -16.42
CA VAL A 137 7.05 -16.65 -15.69
C VAL A 137 8.21 -16.43 -16.66
N GLU A 138 8.34 -17.26 -17.68
CA GLU A 138 9.42 -17.16 -18.68
C GLU A 138 9.31 -15.90 -19.55
N GLN A 139 8.17 -15.24 -19.60
CA GLN A 139 7.94 -14.05 -20.42
C GLN A 139 8.19 -12.74 -19.65
N VAL A 140 8.16 -12.76 -18.31
CA VAL A 140 8.19 -11.55 -17.46
C VAL A 140 9.49 -11.40 -16.65
N GLU A 141 10.46 -12.30 -16.80
CA GLU A 141 11.81 -12.21 -16.21
C GLU A 141 12.76 -11.32 -17.05
#